data_f21371e185c8f14b1acb35e13e501abb
#
_entry.id   f21371e185c8f14b1acb35e13e501abb
#
_cell.length_a   1.000
_cell.length_b   1.000
_cell.length_c   1.000
_cell.angle_alpha   90.00
_cell.angle_beta   90.00
_cell.angle_gamma   90.00
#
_symmetry.space_group_name_H-M   'P 1'
#
loop_
_entity.id
_entity.type
_entity.pdbx_description
1 polymer ?
#
loop_
_entity_poly.entity_id
_entity_poly.type
_entity_poly.pdbx_seq_one_letter_code
_entity_poly.pdbx_strand_id
1 'polypeptide(L)'
;LDMDLLTQKRTFEQTKKLVERTQICSVPGLTFQAQLSDRAGNVLRITPGQGHTYLERPGYAVMTNFSPYKGDREKHPWMGLDRYQAARELLEAAHETFDVGDCFAVLKASSQTVCPTVVSMVYDAQQNKVFWCENREWQNIGCRQLENDESRQGAGLQLS
;
A
#
# COMPACT_ATOMS: atom_id res chain seq x y z
N LEU A 1 -10.12 11.02 -0.10
CA LEU A 1 -9.94 9.97 -1.11
C LEU A 1 -9.77 8.61 -0.44
N ASP A 2 -8.75 8.44 0.40
CA ASP A 2 -8.46 7.16 1.05
C ASP A 2 -9.61 6.72 1.98
N MET A 3 -10.17 7.65 2.74
CA MET A 3 -11.34 7.38 3.58
C MET A 3 -12.58 6.97 2.77
N ASP A 4 -12.77 7.49 1.57
CA ASP A 4 -13.88 7.09 0.71
C ASP A 4 -13.74 5.64 0.20
N LEU A 5 -12.49 5.19 -0.03
CA LEU A 5 -12.21 3.79 -0.37
C LEU A 5 -12.41 2.88 0.84
N LEU A 6 -11.81 3.24 1.99
CA LEU A 6 -11.90 2.46 3.22
C LEU A 6 -13.35 2.33 3.74
N THR A 7 -14.18 3.35 3.50
CA THR A 7 -15.60 3.35 3.85
C THR A 7 -16.52 2.86 2.73
N GLN A 8 -15.96 2.28 1.66
CA GLN A 8 -16.67 1.76 0.49
C GLN A 8 -17.56 2.80 -0.24
N LYS A 9 -17.33 4.08 -0.01
CA LYS A 9 -18.03 5.16 -0.73
C LYS A 9 -17.58 5.27 -2.18
N ARG A 10 -16.41 4.70 -2.51
CA ARG A 10 -15.85 4.66 -3.86
C ARG A 10 -15.20 3.31 -4.14
N THR A 11 -15.33 2.83 -5.35
CA THR A 11 -14.57 1.69 -5.85
C THR A 11 -13.21 2.13 -6.37
N PHE A 12 -12.31 1.17 -6.60
CA PHE A 12 -11.01 1.41 -7.23
C PHE A 12 -11.16 2.14 -8.58
N GLU A 13 -12.07 1.68 -9.45
CA GLU A 13 -12.33 2.30 -10.75
C GLU A 13 -12.88 3.72 -10.65
N GLN A 14 -13.76 3.97 -9.69
CA GLN A 14 -14.26 5.34 -9.44
C GLN A 14 -13.14 6.26 -8.94
N THR A 15 -12.22 5.73 -8.15
CA THR A 15 -11.06 6.48 -7.67
C THR A 15 -10.08 6.77 -8.81
N LYS A 16 -9.81 5.79 -9.68
CA LYS A 16 -9.00 5.96 -10.88
C LYS A 16 -9.57 7.09 -11.76
N LYS A 17 -10.86 7.01 -12.11
CA LYS A 17 -11.52 8.06 -12.90
C LYS A 17 -11.49 9.45 -12.23
N LEU A 18 -11.52 9.49 -10.90
CA LEU A 18 -11.43 10.76 -10.17
C LEU A 18 -10.03 11.37 -10.32
N VAL A 19 -8.97 10.61 -10.11
CA VAL A 19 -7.60 11.13 -10.21
C VAL A 19 -7.21 11.51 -11.64
N GLU A 20 -7.81 10.88 -12.64
CA GLU A 20 -7.63 11.24 -14.06
C GLU A 20 -8.20 12.63 -14.40
N ARG A 21 -9.20 13.09 -13.65
CA ARG A 21 -9.93 14.34 -13.90
C ARG A 21 -9.65 15.44 -12.89
N THR A 22 -8.95 15.12 -11.82
CA THR A 22 -8.75 16.02 -10.68
C THR A 22 -7.28 16.08 -10.32
N GLN A 23 -6.75 17.29 -10.22
CA GLN A 23 -5.43 17.48 -9.67
C GLN A 23 -5.47 17.24 -8.15
N ILE A 24 -4.77 16.23 -7.69
CA ILE A 24 -4.61 15.96 -6.25
C ILE A 24 -3.43 16.77 -5.76
N CYS A 25 -3.64 17.57 -4.72
CA CYS A 25 -2.60 18.38 -4.09
C CYS A 25 -2.43 17.95 -2.64
N SER A 26 -1.21 18.08 -2.12
CA SER A 26 -0.94 17.94 -0.70
C SER A 26 -1.03 19.29 0.02
N VAL A 27 -1.14 19.27 1.33
CA VAL A 27 -1.02 20.47 2.16
C VAL A 27 0.42 20.98 2.08
N PRO A 28 0.65 22.32 2.02
CA PRO A 28 2.00 22.87 2.00
C PRO A 28 2.88 22.30 3.12
N GLY A 29 4.10 21.89 2.77
CA GLY A 29 5.06 21.29 3.71
C GLY A 29 4.86 19.82 4.04
N LEU A 30 3.76 19.18 3.57
CA LEU A 30 3.49 17.75 3.74
C LEU A 30 3.29 17.11 2.37
N THR A 31 4.28 16.37 1.90
CA THR A 31 4.18 15.56 0.69
C THR A 31 4.06 14.09 1.07
N PHE A 32 3.05 13.42 0.56
CA PHE A 32 2.88 11.99 0.71
C PHE A 32 2.55 11.35 -0.65
N GLN A 33 2.83 10.09 -0.75
CA GLN A 33 2.42 9.27 -1.89
C GLN A 33 1.36 8.29 -1.41
N ALA A 34 0.42 7.94 -2.28
CA ALA A 34 -0.53 6.87 -2.04
C ALA A 34 -0.39 5.78 -3.10
N GLN A 35 -0.45 4.52 -2.67
CA GLN A 35 -0.53 3.37 -3.55
C GLN A 35 -1.76 2.56 -3.18
N LEU A 36 -2.61 2.35 -4.15
CA LEU A 36 -3.85 1.59 -4.02
C LEU A 36 -3.74 0.37 -4.92
N SER A 37 -4.24 -0.76 -4.47
CA SER A 37 -4.35 -1.97 -5.29
C SER A 37 -5.74 -2.56 -5.18
N ASP A 38 -6.16 -3.26 -6.24
CA ASP A 38 -7.40 -4.02 -6.25
C ASP A 38 -7.15 -5.54 -6.23
N ARG A 39 -8.22 -6.31 -6.12
CA ARG A 39 -8.14 -7.79 -6.12
C ARG A 39 -7.68 -8.38 -7.45
N ALA A 40 -7.76 -7.63 -8.55
CA ALA A 40 -7.29 -8.04 -9.86
C ALA A 40 -5.77 -7.85 -10.02
N GLY A 41 -5.10 -7.23 -9.05
CA GLY A 41 -3.67 -6.94 -9.06
C GLY A 41 -3.31 -5.64 -9.77
N ASN A 42 -4.29 -4.78 -10.06
CA ASN A 42 -4.01 -3.46 -10.60
C ASN A 42 -3.52 -2.52 -9.51
N VAL A 43 -2.65 -1.58 -9.87
CA VAL A 43 -2.06 -0.62 -8.95
C VAL A 43 -2.26 0.80 -9.46
N LEU A 44 -2.75 1.68 -8.58
CA LEU A 44 -2.83 3.11 -8.81
C LEU A 44 -1.91 3.83 -7.83
N ARG A 45 -0.92 4.54 -8.35
CA ARG A 45 -0.04 5.42 -7.56
C ARG A 45 -0.46 6.85 -7.75
N ILE A 46 -0.54 7.59 -6.66
CA ILE A 46 -0.89 9.01 -6.65
C ILE A 46 0.23 9.77 -5.93
N THR A 47 0.81 10.75 -6.62
CA THR A 47 1.77 11.68 -6.01
C THR A 47 1.17 13.08 -6.10
N PRO A 48 0.68 13.61 -4.98
CA PRO A 48 0.03 14.92 -4.95
C PRO A 48 0.91 16.00 -5.56
N GLY A 49 0.33 16.82 -6.42
CA GLY A 49 1.02 17.89 -7.14
C GLY A 49 1.83 17.45 -8.36
N GLN A 50 2.03 16.14 -8.57
CA GLN A 50 2.85 15.61 -9.66
C GLN A 50 2.11 14.66 -10.59
N GLY A 51 0.96 14.14 -10.16
CA GLY A 51 0.11 13.29 -10.98
C GLY A 51 -0.15 11.90 -10.41
N HIS A 52 -0.48 10.99 -11.30
CA HIS A 52 -0.78 9.60 -10.97
C HIS A 52 -0.20 8.65 -12.03
N THR A 53 -0.07 7.38 -11.67
CA THR A 53 0.33 6.30 -12.58
C THR A 53 -0.57 5.10 -12.32
N TYR A 54 -1.17 4.57 -13.37
CA TYR A 54 -1.90 3.31 -13.35
C TYR A 54 -1.02 2.20 -13.93
N LEU A 55 -0.92 1.09 -13.22
CA LEU A 55 -0.21 -0.10 -13.64
C LEU A 55 -1.21 -1.27 -13.68
N GLU A 56 -1.35 -1.88 -14.83
CA GLU A 56 -2.19 -3.05 -15.01
C GLU A 56 -1.37 -4.30 -14.70
N ARG A 57 -1.74 -4.99 -13.62
CA ARG A 57 -1.12 -6.25 -13.16
C ARG A 57 0.41 -6.26 -13.25
N PRO A 58 1.11 -5.34 -12.61
CA PRO A 58 2.56 -5.18 -12.79
C PRO A 58 3.41 -6.32 -12.21
N GLY A 59 2.80 -7.39 -11.70
CA GLY A 59 3.47 -8.44 -10.92
C GLY A 59 3.79 -7.97 -9.51
N TYR A 60 4.50 -6.86 -9.37
CA TYR A 60 4.72 -6.19 -8.09
C TYR A 60 4.77 -4.67 -8.23
N ALA A 61 4.66 -3.97 -7.12
CA ALA A 61 4.83 -2.53 -7.06
C ALA A 61 5.41 -2.11 -5.70
N VAL A 62 6.50 -1.36 -5.73
CA VAL A 62 7.17 -0.85 -4.52
C VAL A 62 6.96 0.65 -4.40
N MET A 63 6.60 1.10 -3.21
CA MET A 63 6.52 2.51 -2.85
C MET A 63 7.21 2.74 -1.49
N THR A 64 8.10 3.70 -1.44
CA THR A 64 8.78 4.16 -0.23
C THR A 64 8.78 5.70 -0.22
N ASN A 65 9.56 6.32 0.66
CA ASN A 65 9.81 7.77 0.61
C ASN A 65 10.63 8.18 -0.62
N PHE A 66 11.19 7.23 -1.36
CA PHE A 66 11.89 7.49 -2.61
C PHE A 66 10.90 7.94 -3.68
N SER A 67 11.06 9.16 -4.16
CA SER A 67 10.14 9.72 -5.16
C SER A 67 10.37 9.12 -6.56
N PRO A 68 9.32 8.77 -7.30
CA PRO A 68 9.43 8.38 -8.71
C PRO A 68 9.83 9.55 -9.62
N TYR A 69 9.69 10.79 -9.14
CA TYR A 69 9.90 11.99 -9.94
C TYR A 69 11.32 12.53 -9.79
N LYS A 70 11.94 12.88 -10.93
CA LYS A 70 13.34 13.32 -11.01
C LYS A 70 13.62 14.54 -10.13
N GLY A 71 12.78 15.56 -10.17
CA GLY A 71 12.99 16.82 -9.41
C GLY A 71 13.02 16.63 -7.89
N ASP A 72 12.23 15.70 -7.36
CA ASP A 72 12.25 15.37 -5.94
C ASP A 72 13.49 14.54 -5.59
N ARG A 73 13.87 13.60 -6.47
CA ARG A 73 15.09 12.78 -6.29
C ARG A 73 16.36 13.63 -6.29
N GLU A 74 16.39 14.73 -7.04
CA GLU A 74 17.52 15.67 -7.04
C GLU A 74 17.68 16.39 -5.70
N LYS A 75 16.57 16.65 -5.00
CA LYS A 75 16.58 17.28 -3.67
C LYS A 75 16.96 16.30 -2.55
N HIS A 76 16.47 15.05 -2.67
CA HIS A 76 16.61 14.02 -1.63
C HIS A 76 16.93 12.65 -2.27
N PRO A 77 18.09 12.50 -2.94
CA PRO A 77 18.38 11.33 -3.78
C PRO A 77 18.52 10.03 -3.00
N TRP A 78 18.74 10.09 -1.71
CA TRP A 78 18.95 8.94 -0.81
C TRP A 78 17.72 8.58 0.02
N MET A 79 16.68 9.44 0.07
CA MET A 79 15.53 9.24 0.96
C MET A 79 14.71 8.03 0.56
N GLY A 80 14.78 6.96 1.35
CA GLY A 80 14.05 5.72 1.12
C GLY A 80 14.53 4.88 -0.07
N LEU A 81 15.68 5.24 -0.67
CA LEU A 81 16.26 4.52 -1.81
C LEU A 81 16.74 3.13 -1.38
N ASP A 82 17.39 3.03 -0.24
CA ASP A 82 17.87 1.78 0.36
C ASP A 82 16.74 0.77 0.53
N ARG A 83 15.63 1.21 1.10
CA ARG A 83 14.43 0.37 1.29
C ARG A 83 13.76 0.02 -0.02
N TYR A 84 13.72 0.96 -0.96
CA TYR A 84 13.19 0.72 -2.29
C TYR A 84 14.00 -0.36 -3.02
N GLN A 85 15.33 -0.27 -2.97
CA GLN A 85 16.23 -1.24 -3.59
C GLN A 85 16.10 -2.61 -2.92
N ALA A 86 16.15 -2.68 -1.59
CA ALA A 86 16.02 -3.95 -0.85
C ALA A 86 14.70 -4.67 -1.15
N ALA A 87 13.59 -3.94 -1.17
CA ALA A 87 12.30 -4.52 -1.54
C ALA A 87 12.27 -5.00 -3.00
N ARG A 88 12.79 -4.21 -3.91
CA ARG A 88 12.80 -4.51 -5.33
C ARG A 88 13.64 -5.75 -5.65
N GLU A 89 14.83 -5.86 -5.08
CA GLU A 89 15.73 -7.02 -5.28
C GLU A 89 15.05 -8.33 -4.87
N LEU A 90 14.38 -8.36 -3.73
CA LEU A 90 13.66 -9.55 -3.26
C LEU A 90 12.45 -9.88 -4.15
N LEU A 91 11.71 -8.86 -4.60
CA LEU A 91 10.55 -9.05 -5.46
C LEU A 91 10.93 -9.46 -6.89
N GLU A 92 12.06 -8.98 -7.42
CA GLU A 92 12.58 -9.40 -8.73
C GLU A 92 13.16 -10.82 -8.69
N ALA A 93 13.70 -11.25 -7.56
CA ALA A 93 14.19 -12.61 -7.34
C ALA A 93 13.06 -13.60 -6.98
N ALA A 94 11.84 -13.11 -6.76
CA ALA A 94 10.72 -13.94 -6.33
C ALA A 94 10.33 -14.97 -7.40
N HIS A 95 10.02 -16.18 -6.94
CA HIS A 95 9.50 -17.26 -7.78
C HIS A 95 7.97 -17.19 -7.90
N GLU A 96 7.38 -18.05 -8.75
CA GLU A 96 5.93 -18.11 -8.97
C GLU A 96 5.10 -18.37 -7.70
N THR A 97 5.70 -18.96 -6.68
CA THR A 97 5.07 -19.24 -5.38
C THR A 97 5.48 -18.21 -4.33
N PHE A 98 5.00 -16.99 -4.46
CA PHE A 98 5.23 -15.93 -3.48
C PHE A 98 4.16 -15.99 -2.38
N ASP A 99 4.57 -16.27 -1.15
CA ASP A 99 3.66 -16.45 -0.01
C ASP A 99 3.74 -15.32 1.03
N VAL A 100 2.99 -15.48 2.12
CA VAL A 100 2.98 -14.50 3.24
C VAL A 100 4.35 -14.39 3.92
N GLY A 101 5.11 -15.49 3.99
CA GLY A 101 6.47 -15.49 4.54
C GLY A 101 7.41 -14.64 3.69
N ASP A 102 7.32 -14.75 2.37
CA ASP A 102 8.08 -13.94 1.42
C ASP A 102 7.71 -12.45 1.54
N CYS A 103 6.42 -12.14 1.73
CA CYS A 103 5.98 -10.77 2.02
C CYS A 103 6.67 -10.23 3.28
N PHE A 104 6.73 -11.01 4.36
CA PHE A 104 7.43 -10.59 5.58
C PHE A 104 8.93 -10.50 5.41
N ALA A 105 9.56 -11.32 4.55
CA ALA A 105 10.98 -11.17 4.20
C ALA A 105 11.26 -9.81 3.54
N VAL A 106 10.42 -9.38 2.59
CA VAL A 106 10.49 -8.05 1.96
C VAL A 106 10.30 -6.93 2.99
N LEU A 107 9.28 -7.05 3.85
CA LEU A 107 9.02 -6.05 4.90
C LEU A 107 10.17 -5.97 5.91
N LYS A 108 10.77 -7.09 6.27
CA LYS A 108 11.94 -7.17 7.14
C LYS A 108 13.15 -6.48 6.53
N ALA A 109 13.46 -6.76 5.26
CA ALA A 109 14.57 -6.13 4.53
C ALA A 109 14.39 -4.60 4.38
N SER A 110 13.14 -4.14 4.30
CA SER A 110 12.78 -2.72 4.17
C SER A 110 12.55 -2.03 5.51
N SER A 111 12.70 -2.74 6.64
CA SER A 111 12.43 -2.18 7.98
C SER A 111 13.52 -1.21 8.41
N GLN A 112 13.12 -0.20 9.20
CA GLN A 112 14.05 0.83 9.69
C GLN A 112 14.44 0.58 11.15
N THR A 113 15.70 0.97 11.48
CA THR A 113 16.25 0.89 12.83
C THR A 113 16.35 2.26 13.51
N VAL A 114 16.61 3.32 12.75
CA VAL A 114 16.76 4.71 13.28
C VAL A 114 15.40 5.30 13.66
N CYS A 115 14.41 5.19 12.76
CA CYS A 115 13.00 5.39 13.10
C CYS A 115 12.34 4.01 13.06
N PRO A 116 12.35 3.25 14.18
CA PRO A 116 12.05 1.84 14.13
C PRO A 116 10.64 1.58 13.58
N THR A 117 10.56 0.61 12.67
CA THR A 117 9.27 0.14 12.16
C THR A 117 8.50 -0.49 13.31
N VAL A 118 7.34 0.07 13.63
CA VAL A 118 6.50 -0.37 14.75
C VAL A 118 5.54 -1.48 14.33
N VAL A 119 4.97 -1.38 13.13
CA VAL A 119 4.03 -2.38 12.60
C VAL A 119 4.39 -2.67 11.15
N SER A 120 4.39 -3.96 10.81
CA SER A 120 4.45 -4.45 9.44
C SER A 120 3.20 -5.30 9.17
N MET A 121 2.54 -5.09 8.05
CA MET A 121 1.28 -5.76 7.73
C MET A 121 1.31 -6.33 6.33
N VAL A 122 0.71 -7.51 6.17
CA VAL A 122 0.42 -8.16 4.89
C VAL A 122 -1.09 -8.37 4.79
N TYR A 123 -1.67 -7.92 3.71
CA TYR A 123 -3.07 -8.16 3.39
C TYR A 123 -3.18 -9.11 2.21
N ASP A 124 -3.73 -10.31 2.45
CA ASP A 124 -4.08 -11.27 1.41
C ASP A 124 -5.51 -10.96 0.91
N ALA A 125 -5.57 -10.31 -0.25
CA ALA A 125 -6.83 -9.91 -0.85
C ALA A 125 -7.65 -11.09 -1.39
N GLN A 126 -7.02 -12.25 -1.67
CA GLN A 126 -7.72 -13.44 -2.15
C GLN A 126 -8.41 -14.16 -0.99
N GLN A 127 -7.71 -14.33 0.12
CA GLN A 127 -8.24 -14.99 1.31
C GLN A 127 -8.97 -14.02 2.26
N ASN A 128 -8.92 -12.72 2.00
CA ASN A 128 -9.44 -11.65 2.86
C ASN A 128 -8.87 -11.75 4.28
N LYS A 129 -7.56 -11.98 4.39
CA LYS A 129 -6.84 -12.09 5.67
C LYS A 129 -5.85 -10.97 5.83
N VAL A 130 -5.62 -10.56 7.06
CA VAL A 130 -4.53 -9.67 7.44
C VAL A 130 -3.57 -10.41 8.36
N PHE A 131 -2.29 -10.21 8.12
CA PHE A 131 -1.20 -10.70 8.97
C PHE A 131 -0.41 -9.48 9.44
N TRP A 132 0.12 -9.51 10.65
CA TRP A 132 0.93 -8.40 11.15
C TRP A 132 2.02 -8.85 12.10
N CYS A 133 3.05 -8.03 12.19
CA CYS A 133 4.16 -8.15 13.11
C CYS A 133 4.37 -6.80 13.78
N GLU A 134 4.45 -6.77 15.09
CA GLU A 134 4.71 -5.57 15.88
C GLU A 134 6.19 -5.50 16.27
N ASN A 135 6.72 -4.29 16.36
CA ASN A 135 8.05 -4.00 16.86
C ASN A 135 9.18 -4.86 16.25
N ARG A 136 8.97 -5.32 15.00
CA ARG A 136 9.89 -6.21 14.28
C ARG A 136 10.09 -7.58 14.95
N GLU A 137 9.13 -8.05 15.71
CA GLU A 137 9.11 -9.41 16.27
C GLU A 137 8.69 -10.44 15.20
N TRP A 138 9.55 -10.63 14.19
CA TRP A 138 9.28 -11.41 12.98
C TRP A 138 8.92 -12.88 13.22
N GLN A 139 9.15 -13.42 14.42
CA GLN A 139 8.72 -14.76 14.83
C GLN A 139 7.30 -14.78 15.41
N ASN A 140 6.74 -13.61 15.71
CA ASN A 140 5.42 -13.45 16.31
C ASN A 140 4.48 -12.76 15.32
N ILE A 141 3.94 -13.53 14.37
CA ILE A 141 3.04 -13.03 13.34
C ILE A 141 1.59 -13.30 13.77
N GLY A 142 0.86 -12.22 14.02
CA GLY A 142 -0.59 -12.27 14.20
C GLY A 142 -1.32 -12.48 12.87
N CYS A 143 -2.49 -13.10 12.94
CA CYS A 143 -3.34 -13.32 11.77
C CYS A 143 -4.81 -13.12 12.15
N ARG A 144 -5.57 -12.50 11.26
CA ARG A 144 -7.03 -12.36 11.42
C ARG A 144 -7.74 -12.50 10.08
N GLN A 145 -8.82 -13.29 10.07
CA GLN A 145 -9.79 -13.31 8.99
C GLN A 145 -10.61 -12.02 9.03
N LEU A 146 -10.71 -11.32 7.91
CA LEU A 146 -11.60 -10.17 7.78
C LEU A 146 -12.99 -10.65 7.34
N GLU A 147 -14.02 -10.14 7.99
CA GLU A 147 -15.40 -10.44 7.62
C GLU A 147 -15.73 -9.75 6.28
N ASN A 148 -16.41 -10.46 5.39
CA ASN A 148 -16.99 -9.83 4.20
C ASN A 148 -18.21 -9.02 4.65
N ASP A 149 -18.29 -7.77 4.25
CA ASP A 149 -19.31 -6.79 4.70
C ASP A 149 -20.73 -7.07 4.17
N GLU A 150 -20.97 -8.22 3.53
CA GLU A 150 -22.30 -8.64 3.08
C GLU A 150 -23.29 -8.84 4.25
N SER A 151 -22.80 -9.07 5.48
CA SER A 151 -23.61 -9.23 6.66
C SER A 151 -24.11 -7.92 7.28
N ARG A 152 -23.57 -6.76 6.92
CA ARG A 152 -23.94 -5.46 7.47
C ARG A 152 -25.08 -4.75 6.73
N GLN A 153 -25.44 -5.16 5.53
CA GLN A 153 -26.53 -4.55 4.76
C GLN A 153 -27.94 -4.95 5.28
N GLY A 154 -28.04 -5.92 6.19
CA GLY A 154 -29.31 -6.39 6.76
C GLY A 154 -29.70 -5.78 8.11
N ALA A 155 -28.82 -5.09 8.80
CA ALA A 155 -29.11 -4.44 10.08
C ALA A 155 -29.48 -2.96 9.85
N GLY A 156 -30.69 -2.74 9.34
CA GLY A 156 -31.30 -1.41 9.32
C GLY A 156 -31.35 -0.86 10.74
N LEU A 157 -30.75 0.33 10.94
CA LEU A 157 -30.92 1.12 12.15
C LEU A 157 -32.41 1.39 12.35
N GLN A 158 -33.07 0.62 13.23
CA GLN A 158 -34.29 1.07 13.88
C GLN A 158 -33.89 2.04 14.98
N LEU A 159 -33.94 3.32 14.67
CA LEU A 159 -33.91 4.37 15.65
C LEU A 159 -35.30 4.42 16.28
N SER A 160 -35.43 3.99 17.53
CA SER A 160 -36.54 4.27 18.42
C SER A 160 -36.30 5.59 19.13
#